data_d491b2393a00cb8763bc2303407364d0
#
_entry.id   d491b2393a00cb8763bc2303407364d0
#
_cell.length_a   1.000
_cell.length_b   1.000
_cell.length_c   1.000
_cell.angle_alpha   90.00
_cell.angle_beta   90.00
_cell.angle_gamma   90.00
#
_symmetry.space_group_name_H-M   'P 1'
#
loop_
_entity.id
_entity.type
_entity.pdbx_description
1 polymer ?
#
loop_
_entity_poly.entity_id
_entity_poly.type
_entity_poly.pdbx_seq_one_letter_code
_entity_poly.pdbx_strand_id
1 'polypeptide(L)'
;KAMRYKHLIESALLAFKQILCQTEQDLKRIKIVAPDVYGVVCGNLKFDLELSQDLICQGKKWRAARPNAYQAHDARPATFRSSPAWVLAASTREGEEELLIDQWLSLSTETRAYVVLAIVPRHPQRFEQVAQLLERRCKGQWIRRTDPAFPQFQLPTMIVLGDSLGEMAAWYALSDVVVMGGSLINTGSQNLIEACAAGRPVILGPSIYNFEEAAEQAISAGAAIQTQTSEVLTLALELLENPKRLDVMGQAAKTFVAAHQGATARVLTAIEPYLTS
;
A
#
# COMPACT_ATOMS: atom_id res chain seq x y z
N LYS A 1 -7.28 30.81 -1.29
CA LYS A 1 -8.61 31.02 -1.93
C LYS A 1 -9.72 31.30 -0.89
N ALA A 2 -9.82 30.54 0.23
CA ALA A 2 -10.85 30.72 1.27
C ALA A 2 -10.90 32.14 1.86
N MET A 3 -9.76 32.78 2.09
CA MET A 3 -9.68 34.14 2.64
C MET A 3 -10.34 35.22 1.76
N ARG A 4 -10.42 35.00 0.44
CA ARG A 4 -11.09 35.94 -0.50
C ARG A 4 -12.61 35.98 -0.30
N TYR A 5 -13.20 34.90 0.23
CA TYR A 5 -14.64 34.75 0.46
C TYR A 5 -14.92 34.47 1.95
N LYS A 6 -14.10 35.04 2.85
CA LYS A 6 -14.11 34.73 4.28
C LYS A 6 -15.53 34.77 4.87
N HIS A 7 -16.25 35.86 4.71
CA HIS A 7 -17.61 36.01 5.30
C HIS A 7 -18.62 34.96 4.83
N LEU A 8 -18.56 34.59 3.54
CA LEU A 8 -19.46 33.56 3.01
C LEU A 8 -19.12 32.18 3.59
N ILE A 9 -17.83 31.86 3.65
CA ILE A 9 -17.35 30.57 4.19
C ILE A 9 -17.58 30.51 5.69
N GLU A 10 -17.32 31.58 6.43
CA GLU A 10 -17.57 31.70 7.86
C GLU A 10 -19.05 31.46 8.18
N SER A 11 -19.97 32.16 7.49
CA SER A 11 -21.41 31.97 7.65
C SER A 11 -21.84 30.52 7.36
N ALA A 12 -21.29 29.90 6.31
CA ALA A 12 -21.57 28.51 5.99
C ALA A 12 -21.04 27.54 7.07
N LEU A 13 -19.83 27.77 7.59
CA LEU A 13 -19.26 26.92 8.64
C LEU A 13 -20.01 27.06 9.97
N LEU A 14 -20.48 28.26 10.31
CA LEU A 14 -21.27 28.52 11.52
C LEU A 14 -22.69 27.97 11.44
N ALA A 15 -23.20 27.63 10.24
CA ALA A 15 -24.47 26.97 10.06
C ALA A 15 -24.45 25.48 10.50
N PHE A 16 -23.28 24.87 10.61
CA PHE A 16 -23.16 23.49 11.14
C PHE A 16 -23.19 23.51 12.67
N LYS A 17 -23.92 22.58 13.26
CA LYS A 17 -23.95 22.38 14.72
C LYS A 17 -22.58 21.98 15.26
N GLN A 18 -21.83 21.19 14.46
CA GLN A 18 -20.52 20.70 14.81
C GLN A 18 -19.73 20.34 13.53
N ILE A 19 -18.40 20.52 13.55
CA ILE A 19 -17.50 20.08 12.49
C ILE A 19 -16.54 19.04 13.05
N LEU A 20 -16.51 17.85 12.43
CA LEU A 20 -15.61 16.77 12.80
C LEU A 20 -14.38 16.81 11.92
N CYS A 21 -13.23 17.04 12.51
CA CYS A 21 -11.94 17.18 11.83
C CYS A 21 -11.12 15.89 11.93
N GLN A 22 -10.32 15.62 10.91
CA GLN A 22 -9.38 14.51 10.98
C GLN A 22 -8.20 14.83 11.89
N THR A 23 -7.68 16.07 11.84
CA THR A 23 -6.49 16.49 12.57
C THR A 23 -6.69 17.82 13.33
N GLU A 24 -5.83 18.06 14.31
CA GLU A 24 -5.74 19.36 14.98
C GLU A 24 -5.37 20.48 13.99
N GLN A 25 -4.59 20.16 12.96
CA GLN A 25 -4.21 21.14 11.94
C GLN A 25 -5.42 21.54 11.09
N ASP A 26 -6.30 20.59 10.73
CA ASP A 26 -7.53 20.92 10.02
C ASP A 26 -8.45 21.79 10.86
N LEU A 27 -8.60 21.47 12.14
CA LEU A 27 -9.36 22.30 13.07
C LEU A 27 -8.79 23.70 13.17
N LYS A 28 -7.46 23.85 13.29
CA LYS A 28 -6.79 25.16 13.30
C LYS A 28 -7.04 25.93 12.00
N ARG A 29 -6.93 25.29 10.83
CA ARG A 29 -7.21 25.92 9.54
C ARG A 29 -8.65 26.42 9.44
N ILE A 30 -9.62 25.65 9.93
CA ILE A 30 -11.03 26.03 9.96
C ILE A 30 -11.22 27.23 10.89
N LYS A 31 -10.64 27.24 12.09
CA LYS A 31 -10.73 28.34 13.07
C LYS A 31 -10.08 29.65 12.61
N ILE A 32 -9.14 29.62 11.66
CA ILE A 32 -8.61 30.82 11.04
C ILE A 32 -9.72 31.56 10.23
N VAL A 33 -10.64 30.81 9.62
CA VAL A 33 -11.73 31.38 8.82
C VAL A 33 -12.96 31.64 9.66
N ALA A 34 -13.32 30.74 10.55
CA ALA A 34 -14.48 30.78 11.44
C ALA A 34 -14.05 30.47 12.91
N PRO A 35 -13.61 31.48 13.67
CA PRO A 35 -13.07 31.27 15.03
C PRO A 35 -14.08 30.64 16.00
N ASP A 36 -15.36 30.95 15.84
CA ASP A 36 -16.44 30.56 16.75
C ASP A 36 -17.05 29.20 16.40
N VAL A 37 -16.52 28.50 15.38
CA VAL A 37 -17.02 27.19 15.00
C VAL A 37 -16.78 26.16 16.09
N TYR A 38 -17.79 25.35 16.40
CA TYR A 38 -17.63 24.19 17.27
C TYR A 38 -17.06 23.02 16.47
N GLY A 39 -15.78 22.73 16.70
CA GLY A 39 -15.05 21.68 16.01
C GLY A 39 -14.41 20.69 16.97
N VAL A 40 -14.44 19.41 16.63
CA VAL A 40 -13.84 18.30 17.38
C VAL A 40 -12.93 17.48 16.48
N VAL A 41 -11.77 17.08 16.99
CA VAL A 41 -10.86 16.19 16.27
C VAL A 41 -11.23 14.73 16.56
N CYS A 42 -11.65 14.03 15.53
CA CYS A 42 -12.09 12.62 15.60
C CYS A 42 -11.06 11.64 15.02
N GLY A 43 -10.07 12.13 14.26
CA GLY A 43 -9.15 11.28 13.54
C GLY A 43 -9.66 10.87 12.15
N ASN A 44 -8.85 10.08 11.45
CA ASN A 44 -9.18 9.64 10.10
C ASN A 44 -9.80 8.24 10.12
N LEU A 45 -11.05 8.12 9.66
CA LEU A 45 -11.81 6.86 9.59
C LEU A 45 -11.12 5.76 8.79
N LYS A 46 -10.20 6.11 7.90
CA LYS A 46 -9.44 5.13 7.10
C LYS A 46 -8.53 4.23 7.95
N PHE A 47 -8.20 4.63 9.18
CA PHE A 47 -7.41 3.80 10.10
C PHE A 47 -8.24 2.74 10.83
N ASP A 48 -9.55 2.87 10.87
CA ASP A 48 -10.46 1.90 11.50
C ASP A 48 -10.83 0.74 10.55
N LEU A 49 -9.96 0.50 9.56
CA LEU A 49 -10.15 -0.62 8.65
C LEU A 49 -9.88 -1.96 9.36
N GLU A 50 -10.66 -2.95 9.03
CA GLU A 50 -10.41 -4.34 9.39
C GLU A 50 -10.06 -5.13 8.13
N LEU A 51 -8.88 -5.77 8.14
CA LEU A 51 -8.50 -6.67 7.06
C LEU A 51 -9.26 -7.99 7.21
N SER A 52 -9.86 -8.47 6.12
CA SER A 52 -10.54 -9.76 6.10
C SER A 52 -9.60 -10.89 6.49
N GLN A 53 -9.93 -11.60 7.58
CA GLN A 53 -9.14 -12.74 8.07
C GLN A 53 -9.11 -13.89 7.05
N ASP A 54 -10.20 -14.09 6.30
CA ASP A 54 -10.28 -15.11 5.26
C ASP A 54 -9.28 -14.81 4.12
N LEU A 55 -9.19 -13.55 3.71
CA LEU A 55 -8.22 -13.12 2.70
C LEU A 55 -6.78 -13.20 3.21
N ILE A 56 -6.55 -12.86 4.46
CA ILE A 56 -5.22 -13.05 5.08
C ILE A 56 -4.84 -14.54 5.07
N CYS A 57 -5.76 -15.43 5.46
CA CYS A 57 -5.55 -16.88 5.39
C CYS A 57 -5.28 -17.34 3.96
N GLN A 58 -6.01 -16.80 2.98
CA GLN A 58 -5.82 -17.10 1.56
C GLN A 58 -4.42 -16.71 1.08
N GLY A 59 -3.95 -15.50 1.40
CA GLY A 59 -2.61 -15.04 1.05
C GLY A 59 -1.50 -15.91 1.66
N LYS A 60 -1.68 -16.34 2.92
CA LYS A 60 -0.77 -17.29 3.58
C LYS A 60 -0.76 -18.65 2.88
N LYS A 61 -1.94 -19.14 2.43
CA LYS A 61 -2.04 -20.38 1.64
C LYS A 61 -1.34 -20.26 0.30
N TRP A 62 -1.48 -19.12 -0.39
CA TRP A 62 -0.75 -18.87 -1.65
C TRP A 62 0.75 -18.93 -1.45
N ARG A 63 1.24 -18.31 -0.37
CA ARG A 63 2.67 -18.35 -0.03
C ARG A 63 3.17 -19.78 0.25
N ALA A 64 2.40 -20.56 0.97
CA ALA A 64 2.73 -21.94 1.33
C ALA A 64 2.61 -22.94 0.17
N ALA A 65 1.70 -22.70 -0.77
CA ALA A 65 1.41 -23.62 -1.88
C ALA A 65 2.45 -23.56 -3.00
N ARG A 66 3.31 -22.54 -3.03
CA ARG A 66 4.38 -22.47 -4.03
C ARG A 66 5.35 -23.64 -3.83
N PRO A 67 5.52 -24.51 -4.84
CA PRO A 67 6.43 -25.66 -4.69
C PRO A 67 7.87 -25.18 -4.41
N ASN A 68 8.57 -25.95 -3.60
CA ASN A 68 10.00 -25.82 -3.36
C ASN A 68 10.83 -26.21 -4.62
N ALA A 69 10.39 -25.84 -5.82
CA ALA A 69 11.17 -25.96 -7.06
C ALA A 69 12.44 -25.10 -7.04
N TYR A 70 12.62 -24.43 -5.93
CA TYR A 70 13.84 -23.77 -5.52
C TYR A 70 14.86 -24.81 -5.12
N GLN A 71 15.70 -25.23 -6.04
CA GLN A 71 16.96 -25.85 -5.66
C GLN A 71 17.75 -24.84 -4.83
N ALA A 72 18.13 -25.25 -3.62
CA ALA A 72 18.93 -24.42 -2.73
C ALA A 72 20.25 -24.07 -3.42
N HIS A 73 20.38 -22.85 -3.93
CA HIS A 73 21.65 -22.29 -4.34
C HIS A 73 22.24 -21.55 -3.14
N ASP A 74 23.48 -21.91 -2.76
CA ASP A 74 24.20 -21.32 -1.61
C ASP A 74 24.39 -19.79 -1.70
N ALA A 75 24.23 -19.23 -2.89
CA ALA A 75 24.31 -17.79 -3.13
C ALA A 75 23.08 -16.98 -2.66
N ARG A 76 21.99 -17.63 -2.19
CA ARG A 76 20.78 -16.93 -1.76
C ARG A 76 20.86 -16.51 -0.31
N PRO A 77 20.27 -15.36 0.07
CA PRO A 77 20.08 -15.02 1.47
C PRO A 77 19.40 -16.17 2.20
N ALA A 78 19.90 -16.53 3.38
CA ALA A 78 19.41 -17.68 4.15
C ALA A 78 17.87 -17.67 4.36
N THR A 79 17.30 -16.48 4.46
CA THR A 79 15.85 -16.22 4.63
C THR A 79 15.00 -16.71 3.45
N PHE A 80 15.57 -16.76 2.24
CA PHE A 80 14.82 -17.11 1.00
C PHE A 80 15.26 -18.44 0.38
N ARG A 81 15.93 -19.30 1.16
CA ARG A 81 16.38 -20.63 0.69
C ARG A 81 15.19 -21.58 0.46
N SER A 82 14.14 -21.46 1.27
CA SER A 82 12.97 -22.35 1.23
C SER A 82 11.79 -21.81 0.44
N SER A 83 11.68 -20.49 0.28
CA SER A 83 10.62 -19.85 -0.53
C SER A 83 11.12 -18.54 -1.10
N PRO A 84 10.58 -18.06 -2.25
CA PRO A 84 10.96 -16.76 -2.78
C PRO A 84 10.45 -15.63 -1.89
N ALA A 85 11.16 -14.50 -1.98
CA ALA A 85 10.65 -13.22 -1.50
C ALA A 85 9.56 -12.69 -2.43
N TRP A 86 8.63 -11.93 -1.89
CA TRP A 86 7.55 -11.32 -2.64
C TRP A 86 7.58 -9.79 -2.51
N VAL A 87 7.80 -9.13 -3.63
CA VAL A 87 7.60 -7.68 -3.76
C VAL A 87 6.25 -7.43 -4.41
N LEU A 88 5.38 -6.70 -3.73
CA LEU A 88 4.05 -6.35 -4.23
C LEU A 88 4.03 -4.91 -4.72
N ALA A 89 3.80 -4.70 -6.00
CA ALA A 89 3.41 -3.41 -6.57
C ALA A 89 1.89 -3.26 -6.44
N ALA A 90 1.45 -2.59 -5.37
CA ALA A 90 0.05 -2.54 -4.95
C ALA A 90 -0.71 -1.39 -5.61
N SER A 91 -1.81 -1.67 -6.30
CA SER A 91 -2.71 -0.67 -6.89
C SER A 91 -2.01 0.27 -7.86
N THR A 92 -1.28 -0.30 -8.82
CA THR A 92 -0.50 0.45 -9.80
C THR A 92 -1.38 1.26 -10.76
N ARG A 93 -0.83 2.35 -11.27
CA ARG A 93 -1.43 3.26 -12.23
C ARG A 93 -0.71 3.16 -13.57
N GLU A 94 -1.37 3.67 -14.60
CA GLU A 94 -0.83 3.70 -15.97
C GLU A 94 0.56 4.35 -16.02
N GLY A 95 1.51 3.64 -16.65
CA GLY A 95 2.93 4.03 -16.75
C GLY A 95 3.81 3.48 -15.61
N GLU A 96 3.26 3.13 -14.45
CA GLU A 96 4.05 2.58 -13.34
C GLU A 96 4.50 1.13 -13.61
N GLU A 97 3.65 0.36 -14.28
CA GLU A 97 3.96 -1.04 -14.61
C GLU A 97 5.16 -1.14 -15.55
N GLU A 98 5.27 -0.23 -16.52
CA GLU A 98 6.44 -0.17 -17.41
C GLU A 98 7.72 0.14 -16.65
N LEU A 99 7.68 1.14 -15.76
CA LEU A 99 8.83 1.51 -14.91
C LEU A 99 9.28 0.36 -14.00
N LEU A 100 8.32 -0.37 -13.42
CA LEU A 100 8.62 -1.52 -12.57
C LEU A 100 9.19 -2.70 -13.37
N ILE A 101 8.65 -2.97 -14.56
CA ILE A 101 9.16 -4.01 -15.46
C ILE A 101 10.57 -3.67 -15.95
N ASP A 102 10.86 -2.41 -16.27
CA ASP A 102 12.20 -1.99 -16.68
C ASP A 102 13.23 -2.21 -15.57
N GLN A 103 12.91 -1.80 -14.34
CA GLN A 103 13.75 -2.06 -13.19
C GLN A 103 13.91 -3.57 -12.93
N TRP A 104 12.81 -4.35 -13.04
CA TRP A 104 12.85 -5.79 -12.88
C TRP A 104 13.78 -6.47 -13.91
N LEU A 105 13.69 -6.08 -15.17
CA LEU A 105 14.52 -6.65 -16.24
C LEU A 105 15.99 -6.25 -16.11
N SER A 106 16.29 -5.13 -15.44
CA SER A 106 17.68 -4.70 -15.16
C SER A 106 18.35 -5.50 -14.05
N LEU A 107 17.57 -6.24 -13.23
CA LEU A 107 18.12 -7.10 -12.17
C LEU A 107 18.87 -8.30 -12.76
N SER A 108 19.86 -8.79 -12.02
CA SER A 108 20.58 -10.00 -12.41
C SER A 108 19.64 -11.22 -12.43
N THR A 109 19.99 -12.21 -13.22
CA THR A 109 19.24 -13.47 -13.30
C THR A 109 19.21 -14.18 -11.94
N GLU A 110 20.30 -14.11 -11.19
CA GLU A 110 20.45 -14.66 -9.86
C GLU A 110 19.45 -14.01 -8.89
N THR A 111 19.34 -12.67 -8.92
CA THR A 111 18.36 -11.93 -8.08
C THR A 111 16.94 -12.30 -8.47
N ARG A 112 16.61 -12.29 -9.75
CA ARG A 112 15.28 -12.66 -10.24
C ARG A 112 14.90 -14.12 -9.92
N ALA A 113 15.87 -14.97 -9.67
CA ALA A 113 15.62 -16.38 -9.35
C ALA A 113 15.02 -16.59 -7.95
N TYR A 114 15.09 -15.64 -7.02
CA TYR A 114 14.54 -15.80 -5.67
C TYR A 114 13.52 -14.73 -5.25
N VAL A 115 13.17 -13.82 -6.14
CA VAL A 115 12.16 -12.77 -5.89
C VAL A 115 10.99 -12.95 -6.86
N VAL A 116 9.78 -12.76 -6.39
CA VAL A 116 8.58 -12.65 -7.21
C VAL A 116 8.09 -11.22 -7.16
N LEU A 117 7.89 -10.62 -8.32
CA LEU A 117 7.22 -9.33 -8.47
C LEU A 117 5.72 -9.58 -8.74
N ALA A 118 4.86 -9.22 -7.77
CA ALA A 118 3.43 -9.19 -7.98
C ALA A 118 3.00 -7.77 -8.39
N ILE A 119 2.32 -7.63 -9.52
CA ILE A 119 1.79 -6.36 -10.02
C ILE A 119 0.27 -6.43 -9.95
N VAL A 120 -0.34 -5.56 -9.14
CA VAL A 120 -1.80 -5.50 -8.97
C VAL A 120 -2.29 -4.12 -9.44
N PRO A 121 -2.82 -4.00 -10.67
CA PRO A 121 -3.33 -2.74 -11.17
C PRO A 121 -4.56 -2.25 -10.38
N ARG A 122 -4.67 -0.93 -10.18
CA ARG A 122 -5.78 -0.32 -9.42
C ARG A 122 -7.14 -0.51 -10.07
N HIS A 123 -7.18 -0.57 -11.39
CA HIS A 123 -8.42 -0.59 -12.16
C HIS A 123 -8.52 -1.85 -13.04
N PRO A 124 -9.64 -2.58 -13.00
CA PRO A 124 -9.83 -3.80 -13.78
C PRO A 124 -9.67 -3.60 -15.28
N GLN A 125 -10.04 -2.43 -15.79
CA GLN A 125 -9.91 -2.08 -17.21
C GLN A 125 -8.46 -2.17 -17.72
N ARG A 126 -7.49 -2.14 -16.79
CA ARG A 126 -6.06 -2.22 -17.13
C ARG A 126 -5.50 -3.63 -17.12
N PHE A 127 -6.22 -4.61 -16.59
CA PHE A 127 -5.68 -5.98 -16.46
C PHE A 127 -5.19 -6.53 -17.79
N GLU A 128 -5.97 -6.36 -18.86
CA GLU A 128 -5.59 -6.85 -20.17
C GLU A 128 -4.44 -6.04 -20.79
N GLN A 129 -4.40 -4.74 -20.59
CA GLN A 129 -3.30 -3.88 -21.06
C GLN A 129 -1.98 -4.28 -20.41
N VAL A 130 -1.99 -4.51 -19.08
CA VAL A 130 -0.79 -4.94 -18.33
C VAL A 130 -0.40 -6.37 -18.72
N ALA A 131 -1.35 -7.27 -18.96
CA ALA A 131 -1.07 -8.60 -19.47
C ALA A 131 -0.36 -8.58 -20.83
N GLN A 132 -0.84 -7.73 -21.75
CA GLN A 132 -0.19 -7.55 -23.06
C GLN A 132 1.21 -6.93 -22.93
N LEU A 133 1.41 -6.02 -21.98
CA LEU A 133 2.72 -5.46 -21.67
C LEU A 133 3.67 -6.57 -21.18
N LEU A 134 3.24 -7.39 -20.23
CA LEU A 134 4.01 -8.52 -19.70
C LEU A 134 4.33 -9.56 -20.80
N GLU A 135 3.35 -9.88 -21.67
CA GLU A 135 3.61 -10.81 -22.77
C GLU A 135 4.65 -10.29 -23.75
N ARG A 136 4.66 -8.98 -24.04
CA ARG A 136 5.67 -8.38 -24.93
C ARG A 136 7.06 -8.31 -24.30
N ARG A 137 7.14 -8.01 -22.98
CA ARG A 137 8.39 -7.69 -22.29
C ARG A 137 9.00 -8.86 -21.53
N CYS A 138 8.15 -9.78 -21.03
CA CYS A 138 8.52 -10.85 -20.09
C CYS A 138 7.95 -12.20 -20.53
N LYS A 139 7.86 -12.47 -21.84
CA LYS A 139 7.25 -13.68 -22.38
C LYS A 139 7.75 -14.95 -21.70
N GLY A 140 6.83 -15.77 -21.20
CA GLY A 140 7.12 -17.03 -20.52
C GLY A 140 7.67 -16.87 -19.09
N GLN A 141 7.74 -15.63 -18.57
CA GLN A 141 8.23 -15.33 -17.20
C GLN A 141 7.13 -14.77 -16.29
N TRP A 142 5.88 -14.79 -16.70
CA TRP A 142 4.78 -14.25 -15.95
C TRP A 142 3.55 -15.16 -15.98
N ILE A 143 2.65 -14.96 -15.00
CA ILE A 143 1.39 -15.67 -14.89
C ILE A 143 0.30 -14.72 -14.36
N ARG A 144 -0.97 -14.99 -14.70
CA ARG A 144 -2.12 -14.32 -14.10
C ARG A 144 -2.47 -14.94 -12.75
N ARG A 145 -3.02 -14.14 -11.85
CA ARG A 145 -3.64 -14.62 -10.60
C ARG A 145 -4.81 -15.56 -10.91
N THR A 146 -5.57 -15.29 -11.98
CA THR A 146 -6.72 -16.09 -12.41
C THR A 146 -6.34 -17.38 -13.15
N ASP A 147 -5.06 -17.58 -13.47
CA ASP A 147 -4.60 -18.82 -14.09
C ASP A 147 -4.73 -19.98 -13.12
N PRO A 148 -5.29 -21.16 -13.58
CA PRO A 148 -5.42 -22.35 -12.73
C PRO A 148 -4.10 -22.87 -12.12
N ALA A 149 -2.95 -22.57 -12.73
CA ALA A 149 -1.64 -22.91 -12.20
C ALA A 149 -1.21 -22.05 -11.00
N PHE A 150 -1.84 -20.88 -10.76
CA PHE A 150 -1.55 -20.09 -9.57
C PHE A 150 -2.18 -20.75 -8.32
N PRO A 151 -1.49 -20.82 -7.18
CA PRO A 151 -0.16 -20.29 -6.86
C PRO A 151 1.01 -21.28 -7.06
N GLN A 152 0.79 -22.41 -7.71
CA GLN A 152 1.78 -23.50 -7.89
C GLN A 152 2.57 -23.38 -9.21
N PHE A 153 2.81 -22.16 -9.67
CA PHE A 153 3.59 -21.94 -10.90
C PHE A 153 5.07 -22.29 -10.73
N GLN A 154 5.71 -22.65 -11.84
CA GLN A 154 7.11 -23.06 -11.86
C GLN A 154 8.01 -21.97 -12.46
N LEU A 155 9.32 -22.06 -12.15
CA LEU A 155 10.33 -21.25 -12.82
C LEU A 155 10.32 -21.52 -14.36
N PRO A 156 10.60 -20.52 -15.18
CA PRO A 156 11.17 -19.20 -14.85
C PRO A 156 10.13 -18.12 -14.50
N THR A 157 8.88 -18.48 -14.17
CA THR A 157 7.82 -17.52 -13.85
C THR A 157 8.12 -16.78 -12.55
N MET A 158 8.43 -15.49 -12.63
CA MET A 158 8.77 -14.66 -11.49
C MET A 158 7.96 -13.36 -11.42
N ILE A 159 7.00 -13.17 -12.33
CA ILE A 159 6.07 -12.05 -12.30
C ILE A 159 4.64 -12.59 -12.21
N VAL A 160 3.85 -12.04 -11.31
CA VAL A 160 2.44 -12.38 -11.17
C VAL A 160 1.60 -11.13 -11.40
N LEU A 161 0.68 -11.21 -12.37
CA LEU A 161 -0.33 -10.18 -12.57
C LEU A 161 -1.54 -10.48 -11.68
N GLY A 162 -1.85 -9.59 -10.75
CA GLY A 162 -3.06 -9.63 -9.96
C GLY A 162 -4.25 -9.08 -10.76
N ASP A 163 -4.92 -9.93 -11.50
CA ASP A 163 -6.04 -9.61 -12.38
C ASP A 163 -7.41 -9.98 -11.78
N SER A 164 -7.53 -9.86 -10.47
CA SER A 164 -8.75 -10.10 -9.70
C SER A 164 -9.07 -8.94 -8.77
N LEU A 165 -10.35 -8.79 -8.41
CA LEU A 165 -10.82 -7.73 -7.52
C LEU A 165 -11.03 -8.25 -6.09
N GLY A 166 -10.88 -7.33 -5.12
CA GLY A 166 -11.24 -7.60 -3.72
C GLY A 166 -10.24 -8.45 -2.95
N GLU A 167 -9.07 -8.79 -3.51
CA GLU A 167 -8.08 -9.67 -2.90
C GLU A 167 -6.86 -8.95 -2.30
N MET A 168 -6.90 -7.61 -2.11
CA MET A 168 -5.71 -6.86 -1.66
C MET A 168 -5.17 -7.34 -0.31
N ALA A 169 -6.03 -7.71 0.64
CA ALA A 169 -5.58 -8.24 1.93
C ALA A 169 -4.82 -9.57 1.79
N ALA A 170 -5.17 -10.42 0.80
CA ALA A 170 -4.44 -11.63 0.49
C ALA A 170 -3.05 -11.30 -0.11
N TRP A 171 -3.00 -10.32 -1.01
CA TRP A 171 -1.73 -9.84 -1.58
C TRP A 171 -0.80 -9.26 -0.52
N TYR A 172 -1.32 -8.44 0.40
CA TYR A 172 -0.52 -7.95 1.53
C TYR A 172 -0.03 -9.11 2.42
N ALA A 173 -0.89 -10.09 2.73
CA ALA A 173 -0.50 -11.24 3.54
C ALA A 173 0.58 -12.12 2.88
N LEU A 174 0.59 -12.20 1.54
CA LEU A 174 1.57 -12.92 0.73
C LEU A 174 2.93 -12.21 0.70
N SER A 175 2.94 -10.88 0.59
CA SER A 175 4.14 -10.07 0.30
C SER A 175 5.07 -9.91 1.49
N ASP A 176 6.33 -9.59 1.23
CA ASP A 176 7.33 -9.19 2.21
C ASP A 176 7.51 -7.68 2.25
N VAL A 177 7.47 -7.03 1.08
CA VAL A 177 7.59 -5.58 0.89
C VAL A 177 6.52 -5.11 -0.08
N VAL A 178 5.97 -3.93 0.15
CA VAL A 178 4.97 -3.29 -0.71
C VAL A 178 5.54 -2.02 -1.34
N VAL A 179 5.53 -1.95 -2.66
CA VAL A 179 5.71 -0.71 -3.42
C VAL A 179 4.31 -0.17 -3.71
N MET A 180 4.00 1.02 -3.20
CA MET A 180 2.66 1.60 -3.32
C MET A 180 2.49 2.29 -4.66
N GLY A 181 1.52 1.82 -5.44
CA GLY A 181 1.16 2.43 -6.72
C GLY A 181 0.55 3.83 -6.57
N GLY A 182 0.50 4.56 -7.66
CA GLY A 182 0.14 5.98 -7.69
C GLY A 182 1.19 6.89 -7.09
N SER A 183 2.28 6.34 -6.56
CA SER A 183 3.37 7.12 -5.98
C SER A 183 4.59 7.28 -6.89
N LEU A 184 4.73 6.40 -7.88
CA LEU A 184 5.91 6.39 -8.78
C LEU A 184 5.83 7.44 -9.89
N ILE A 185 4.61 7.84 -10.24
CA ILE A 185 4.29 8.92 -11.17
C ILE A 185 3.45 9.98 -10.46
N ASN A 186 3.19 11.11 -11.11
CA ASN A 186 2.48 12.23 -10.47
C ASN A 186 0.96 11.98 -10.34
N THR A 187 0.56 10.97 -9.54
CA THR A 187 -0.85 10.61 -9.26
C THR A 187 -1.19 10.54 -7.76
N GLY A 188 -0.24 10.88 -6.87
CA GLY A 188 -0.51 11.19 -5.46
C GLY A 188 -0.62 10.01 -4.52
N SER A 189 -0.12 8.82 -4.90
CA SER A 189 -0.17 7.57 -4.12
C SER A 189 -1.56 6.95 -3.98
N GLN A 190 -1.60 5.68 -3.64
CA GLN A 190 -2.78 4.95 -3.19
C GLN A 190 -2.74 4.77 -1.66
N ASN A 191 -3.77 4.12 -1.10
CA ASN A 191 -3.90 3.91 0.33
C ASN A 191 -2.82 2.95 0.87
N LEU A 192 -1.89 3.48 1.67
CA LEU A 192 -0.84 2.67 2.32
C LEU A 192 -1.28 2.06 3.66
N ILE A 193 -2.40 2.53 4.24
CA ILE A 193 -2.84 2.13 5.59
C ILE A 193 -3.14 0.63 5.66
N GLU A 194 -3.73 0.06 4.60
CA GLU A 194 -4.01 -1.39 4.52
C GLU A 194 -2.72 -2.23 4.54
N ALA A 195 -1.69 -1.80 3.79
CA ALA A 195 -0.39 -2.47 3.80
C ALA A 195 0.26 -2.39 5.20
N CYS A 196 0.20 -1.21 5.84
CA CYS A 196 0.67 -1.02 7.20
C CYS A 196 -0.10 -1.88 8.21
N ALA A 197 -1.44 -1.98 8.09
CA ALA A 197 -2.27 -2.83 8.93
C ALA A 197 -1.91 -4.32 8.79
N ALA A 198 -1.53 -4.75 7.59
CA ALA A 198 -0.99 -6.10 7.35
C ALA A 198 0.44 -6.28 7.89
N GLY A 199 1.05 -5.24 8.46
CA GLY A 199 2.42 -5.26 8.98
C GLY A 199 3.48 -5.35 7.88
N ARG A 200 3.23 -4.72 6.73
CA ARG A 200 4.18 -4.73 5.62
C ARG A 200 4.94 -3.42 5.54
N PRO A 201 6.28 -3.48 5.39
CA PRO A 201 7.08 -2.32 5.01
C PRO A 201 6.58 -1.74 3.70
N VAL A 202 6.42 -0.41 3.63
CA VAL A 202 5.92 0.28 2.44
C VAL A 202 7.02 1.14 1.84
N ILE A 203 7.20 1.02 0.52
CA ILE A 203 8.03 1.91 -0.29
C ILE A 203 7.11 2.83 -1.08
N LEU A 204 7.37 4.10 -1.01
CA LEU A 204 6.67 5.17 -1.71
C LEU A 204 7.62 5.82 -2.73
N GLY A 205 7.10 6.13 -3.90
CA GLY A 205 7.77 7.03 -4.82
C GLY A 205 7.60 8.51 -4.43
N PRO A 206 8.02 9.44 -5.30
CA PRO A 206 8.04 10.87 -4.97
C PRO A 206 6.65 11.52 -4.84
N SER A 207 5.58 10.90 -5.37
CA SER A 207 4.23 11.50 -5.43
C SER A 207 3.32 10.93 -4.35
N ILE A 208 3.00 11.71 -3.29
CA ILE A 208 2.21 11.24 -2.14
C ILE A 208 1.00 12.13 -1.81
N TYR A 209 0.71 13.18 -2.58
CA TYR A 209 -0.19 14.27 -2.22
C TYR A 209 -1.65 13.87 -1.90
N ASN A 210 -2.17 12.72 -2.40
CA ASN A 210 -3.50 12.23 -2.03
C ASN A 210 -3.54 11.57 -0.63
N PHE A 211 -2.37 11.16 -0.12
CA PHE A 211 -2.19 10.51 1.18
C PHE A 211 -1.02 11.13 1.96
N GLU A 212 -0.70 12.40 1.69
CA GLU A 212 0.47 13.11 2.20
C GLU A 212 0.64 12.94 3.71
N GLU A 213 -0.39 13.28 4.48
CA GLU A 213 -0.37 13.18 5.94
C GLU A 213 -0.11 11.75 6.43
N ALA A 214 -0.85 10.76 5.89
CA ALA A 214 -0.67 9.37 6.28
C ALA A 214 0.71 8.82 5.86
N ALA A 215 1.23 9.26 4.71
CA ALA A 215 2.55 8.88 4.23
C ALA A 215 3.66 9.49 5.11
N GLU A 216 3.59 10.78 5.43
CA GLU A 216 4.55 11.45 6.31
C GLU A 216 4.58 10.83 7.72
N GLN A 217 3.40 10.54 8.27
CA GLN A 217 3.28 9.87 9.57
C GLN A 217 3.85 8.45 9.54
N ALA A 218 3.58 7.67 8.49
CA ALA A 218 4.11 6.33 8.32
C ALA A 218 5.64 6.34 8.15
N ILE A 219 6.19 7.32 7.41
CA ILE A 219 7.64 7.51 7.27
C ILE A 219 8.27 7.87 8.62
N SER A 220 7.68 8.82 9.33
CA SER A 220 8.14 9.23 10.66
C SER A 220 8.11 8.10 11.68
N ALA A 221 7.11 7.22 11.59
CA ALA A 221 6.99 6.01 12.42
C ALA A 221 7.96 4.89 12.03
N GLY A 222 8.68 5.01 10.93
CA GLY A 222 9.55 3.96 10.39
C GLY A 222 8.79 2.80 9.71
N ALA A 223 7.52 2.99 9.36
CA ALA A 223 6.67 2.03 8.65
C ALA A 223 6.84 2.09 7.12
N ALA A 224 7.22 3.27 6.61
CA ALA A 224 7.40 3.51 5.18
C ALA A 224 8.73 4.21 4.89
N ILE A 225 9.18 4.10 3.64
CA ILE A 225 10.34 4.81 3.10
C ILE A 225 9.91 5.45 1.79
N GLN A 226 10.24 6.74 1.60
CA GLN A 226 10.08 7.42 0.33
C GLN A 226 11.40 7.46 -0.42
N THR A 227 11.38 7.17 -1.74
CA THR A 227 12.57 7.19 -2.58
C THR A 227 12.23 7.66 -3.99
N GLN A 228 13.25 7.77 -4.85
CA GLN A 228 13.05 8.08 -6.26
C GLN A 228 12.42 6.88 -6.99
N THR A 229 11.64 7.16 -8.03
CA THR A 229 10.97 6.12 -8.83
C THR A 229 11.95 5.07 -9.35
N SER A 230 13.14 5.48 -9.79
CA SER A 230 14.17 4.57 -10.32
C SER A 230 14.79 3.62 -9.30
N GLU A 231 14.56 3.83 -8.00
CA GLU A 231 15.22 3.11 -6.91
C GLU A 231 14.29 2.16 -6.14
N VAL A 232 12.99 2.14 -6.47
CA VAL A 232 12.01 1.43 -5.65
C VAL A 232 12.25 -0.07 -5.56
N LEU A 233 12.63 -0.74 -6.66
CA LEU A 233 12.94 -2.17 -6.62
C LEU A 233 14.31 -2.45 -6.00
N THR A 234 15.30 -1.60 -6.22
CA THR A 234 16.62 -1.71 -5.56
C THR A 234 16.44 -1.63 -4.04
N LEU A 235 15.69 -0.64 -3.56
CA LEU A 235 15.40 -0.50 -2.14
C LEU A 235 14.60 -1.69 -1.58
N ALA A 236 13.64 -2.22 -2.36
CA ALA A 236 12.90 -3.42 -1.97
C ALA A 236 13.84 -4.62 -1.77
N LEU A 237 14.81 -4.82 -2.65
CA LEU A 237 15.81 -5.88 -2.54
C LEU A 237 16.74 -5.69 -1.33
N GLU A 238 17.21 -4.48 -1.09
CA GLU A 238 18.00 -4.15 0.11
C GLU A 238 17.26 -4.47 1.42
N LEU A 239 15.94 -4.19 1.46
CA LEU A 239 15.11 -4.56 2.59
C LEU A 239 14.98 -6.08 2.73
N LEU A 240 14.78 -6.79 1.63
CA LEU A 240 14.69 -8.26 1.62
C LEU A 240 15.98 -8.93 2.11
N GLU A 241 17.14 -8.34 1.85
CA GLU A 241 18.45 -8.81 2.35
C GLU A 241 18.68 -8.53 3.84
N ASN A 242 17.82 -7.71 4.46
CA ASN A 242 17.91 -7.34 5.87
C ASN A 242 16.64 -7.73 6.65
N PRO A 243 16.49 -9.01 7.06
CA PRO A 243 15.30 -9.49 7.78
C PRO A 243 14.99 -8.73 9.07
N LYS A 244 16.01 -8.27 9.80
CA LYS A 244 15.82 -7.47 11.01
C LYS A 244 15.16 -6.14 10.70
N ARG A 245 15.57 -5.47 9.62
CA ARG A 245 14.97 -4.21 9.18
C ARG A 245 13.53 -4.41 8.71
N LEU A 246 13.25 -5.51 7.97
CA LEU A 246 11.89 -5.89 7.59
C LEU A 246 10.98 -6.06 8.81
N ASP A 247 11.42 -6.81 9.83
CA ASP A 247 10.65 -7.06 11.05
C ASP A 247 10.39 -5.76 11.82
N VAL A 248 11.41 -4.91 11.99
CA VAL A 248 11.28 -3.62 12.66
C VAL A 248 10.28 -2.73 11.93
N MET A 249 10.39 -2.60 10.61
CA MET A 249 9.45 -1.81 9.81
C MET A 249 8.03 -2.38 9.83
N GLY A 250 7.90 -3.71 9.75
CA GLY A 250 6.60 -4.38 9.84
C GLY A 250 5.92 -4.17 11.18
N GLN A 251 6.66 -4.18 12.29
CA GLN A 251 6.14 -3.87 13.61
C GLN A 251 5.78 -2.38 13.74
N ALA A 252 6.62 -1.49 13.23
CA ALA A 252 6.34 -0.06 13.17
C ALA A 252 5.05 0.23 12.40
N ALA A 253 4.82 -0.47 11.28
CA ALA A 253 3.61 -0.36 10.47
C ALA A 253 2.34 -0.70 11.27
N LYS A 254 2.34 -1.81 11.99
CA LYS A 254 1.23 -2.21 12.86
C LYS A 254 0.99 -1.20 13.99
N THR A 255 2.04 -0.76 14.65
CA THR A 255 1.98 0.22 15.74
C THR A 255 1.43 1.55 15.24
N PHE A 256 1.88 1.99 14.07
CA PHE A 256 1.39 3.20 13.41
C PHE A 256 -0.13 3.15 13.18
N VAL A 257 -0.65 2.06 12.60
CA VAL A 257 -2.10 1.93 12.37
C VAL A 257 -2.85 1.89 13.70
N ALA A 258 -2.41 1.07 14.66
CA ALA A 258 -3.05 0.94 15.97
C ALA A 258 -3.15 2.28 16.73
N ALA A 259 -2.12 3.12 16.63
CA ALA A 259 -2.10 4.44 17.28
C ALA A 259 -3.15 5.42 16.71
N HIS A 260 -3.63 5.19 15.47
CA HIS A 260 -4.57 6.09 14.79
C HIS A 260 -6.01 5.54 14.75
N GLN A 261 -6.26 4.33 15.26
CA GLN A 261 -7.59 3.72 15.33
C GLN A 261 -8.54 4.42 16.33
N GLY A 262 -9.82 4.09 16.25
CA GLY A 262 -10.88 4.62 17.14
C GLY A 262 -11.54 5.89 16.60
N ALA A 263 -11.25 6.34 15.40
CA ALA A 263 -11.88 7.50 14.78
C ALA A 263 -13.41 7.32 14.64
N THR A 264 -13.86 6.14 14.24
CA THR A 264 -15.28 5.80 14.10
C THR A 264 -16.01 5.94 15.42
N ALA A 265 -15.45 5.40 16.51
CA ALA A 265 -16.06 5.51 17.85
C ALA A 265 -16.16 6.98 18.29
N ARG A 266 -15.09 7.77 18.08
CA ARG A 266 -15.10 9.22 18.40
C ARG A 266 -16.13 9.99 17.56
N VAL A 267 -16.27 9.66 16.27
CA VAL A 267 -17.30 10.25 15.40
C VAL A 267 -18.70 9.91 15.91
N LEU A 268 -18.98 8.62 16.19
CA LEU A 268 -20.28 8.21 16.70
C LEU A 268 -20.64 8.90 18.02
N THR A 269 -19.70 8.97 18.98
CA THR A 269 -19.91 9.71 20.23
C THR A 269 -20.17 11.20 19.98
N ALA A 270 -19.48 11.82 19.02
CA ALA A 270 -19.67 13.22 18.72
C ALA A 270 -21.03 13.55 18.08
N ILE A 271 -21.61 12.62 17.29
CA ILE A 271 -22.90 12.83 16.63
C ILE A 271 -24.11 12.34 17.44
N GLU A 272 -23.91 11.47 18.44
CA GLU A 272 -24.97 10.87 19.24
C GLU A 272 -25.98 11.90 19.79
N PRO A 273 -25.57 13.07 20.34
CA PRO A 273 -26.51 14.08 20.84
C PRO A 273 -27.47 14.65 19.77
N TYR A 274 -27.16 14.49 18.49
CA TYR A 274 -27.94 15.00 17.36
C TYR A 274 -28.82 13.95 16.70
N LEU A 275 -28.69 12.67 17.09
CA LEU A 275 -29.49 11.56 16.55
C LEU A 275 -30.76 11.31 17.37
N THR A 276 -30.80 11.79 18.61
CA THR A 276 -31.90 11.58 19.58
C THR A 276 -32.82 12.79 19.72
N SER A 277 -32.65 13.83 18.90
CA SER A 277 -33.45 15.06 18.95
C SER A 277 -34.47 15.17 17.81
#